data_81c8fde4156ed3544bcfbd82e087672d
#
_entry.id   81c8fde4156ed3544bcfbd82e087672d
#
_cell.length_a   1.000
_cell.length_b   1.000
_cell.length_c   1.000
_cell.angle_alpha   90.00
_cell.angle_beta   90.00
_cell.angle_gamma   90.00
#
_symmetry.space_group_name_H-M   'P 1'
#
loop_
_entity.id
_entity.type
_entity.pdbx_description
1 polymer ?
#
loop_
_entity_poly.entity_id
_entity_poly.type
_entity_poly.pdbx_seq_one_letter_code
_entity_poly.pdbx_strand_id
1 'polypeptide(L)'
;FMQRFITEIRNESGLKHFNKVLNSAMKFANKYERAICVMYDLSGMQPGEEQLLLKDIAEIAERYSLKDHAKNPSYLYHNGKPLVTVWGVGFNDNRRYGLKEAAHIIDGLKSQGFSVMLGVPTQWRTLNGDTESDPRLHELIRKCDIMMPWFVGRYNETTYPKYQKLVEEDIQWAKKNQDKLQQTFLCTP
;
A
#
# COMPACT_ATOMS: atom_id res chain seq x y z
N PHE A 1 -3.47 -5.12 8.64
CA PHE A 1 -4.07 -4.38 7.52
C PHE A 1 -5.55 -4.69 7.41
N MET A 2 -6.35 -3.66 7.13
CA MET A 2 -7.76 -3.81 6.76
C MET A 2 -7.88 -3.67 5.24
N GLN A 3 -7.95 -4.81 4.55
CA GLN A 3 -7.94 -4.88 3.09
C GLN A 3 -9.27 -4.44 2.50
N ARG A 4 -9.23 -3.68 1.41
CA ARG A 4 -10.35 -3.24 0.59
C ARG A 4 -10.03 -3.49 -0.87
N PHE A 5 -10.79 -4.33 -1.54
CA PHE A 5 -10.61 -4.61 -2.96
C PHE A 5 -11.29 -3.54 -3.81
N ILE A 6 -10.58 -3.02 -4.81
CA ILE A 6 -11.15 -2.03 -5.74
C ILE A 6 -12.39 -2.58 -6.47
N THR A 7 -12.38 -3.87 -6.78
CA THR A 7 -13.50 -4.57 -7.42
C THR A 7 -14.77 -4.57 -6.60
N GLU A 8 -14.65 -4.54 -5.27
CA GLU A 8 -15.80 -4.56 -4.36
C GLU A 8 -16.31 -3.15 -4.06
N ILE A 9 -15.41 -2.18 -3.90
CA ILE A 9 -15.84 -0.80 -3.60
C ILE A 9 -16.52 -0.10 -4.78
N ARG A 10 -16.40 -0.63 -6.00
CA ARG A 10 -17.10 -0.09 -7.20
C ARG A 10 -18.61 -0.34 -7.19
N ASN A 11 -19.09 -1.28 -6.39
CA ASN A 11 -20.50 -1.59 -6.29
C ASN A 11 -21.05 -1.34 -4.87
N GLU A 12 -22.34 -1.01 -4.77
CA GLU A 12 -22.97 -0.61 -3.51
C GLU A 12 -22.95 -1.74 -2.46
N SER A 13 -23.21 -2.98 -2.86
CA SER A 13 -23.26 -4.12 -1.94
C SER A 13 -21.88 -4.42 -1.34
N GLY A 14 -20.83 -4.46 -2.16
CA GLY A 14 -19.46 -4.67 -1.73
C GLY A 14 -18.97 -3.53 -0.82
N LEU A 15 -19.23 -2.29 -1.21
CA LEU A 15 -18.90 -1.11 -0.41
C LEU A 15 -19.57 -1.16 0.97
N LYS A 16 -20.87 -1.50 1.03
CA LYS A 16 -21.62 -1.65 2.29
C LYS A 16 -21.03 -2.75 3.16
N HIS A 17 -20.66 -3.90 2.57
CA HIS A 17 -20.01 -4.99 3.28
C HIS A 17 -18.68 -4.57 3.89
N PHE A 18 -17.78 -3.99 3.09
CA PHE A 18 -16.48 -3.52 3.57
C PHE A 18 -16.60 -2.43 4.64
N ASN A 19 -17.56 -1.52 4.50
CA ASN A 19 -17.81 -0.51 5.50
C ASN A 19 -18.28 -1.10 6.84
N LYS A 20 -19.10 -2.16 6.82
CA LYS A 20 -19.51 -2.88 8.02
C LYS A 20 -18.32 -3.56 8.72
N VAL A 21 -17.47 -4.24 7.95
CA VAL A 21 -16.26 -4.90 8.46
C VAL A 21 -15.28 -3.87 9.02
N LEU A 22 -15.01 -2.79 8.27
CA LEU A 22 -14.12 -1.71 8.71
C LEU A 22 -14.63 -1.06 10.02
N ASN A 23 -15.92 -0.80 10.14
CA ASN A 23 -16.51 -0.25 11.37
C ASN A 23 -16.23 -1.14 12.58
N SER A 24 -16.41 -2.46 12.43
CA SER A 24 -16.10 -3.42 13.48
C SER A 24 -14.62 -3.45 13.80
N ALA A 25 -13.76 -3.47 12.77
CA ALA A 25 -12.32 -3.50 12.93
C ALA A 25 -11.80 -2.24 13.68
N MET A 26 -12.26 -1.05 13.31
CA MET A 26 -11.90 0.21 13.98
C MET A 26 -12.35 0.23 15.44
N LYS A 27 -13.60 -0.17 15.70
CA LYS A 27 -14.15 -0.26 17.06
C LYS A 27 -13.31 -1.17 17.96
N PHE A 28 -12.99 -2.37 17.46
CA PHE A 28 -12.26 -3.34 18.27
C PHE A 28 -10.75 -3.06 18.33
N ALA A 29 -10.16 -2.45 17.31
CA ALA A 29 -8.79 -1.97 17.37
C ALA A 29 -8.63 -0.96 18.51
N ASN A 30 -9.50 0.04 18.60
CA ASN A 30 -9.47 1.03 19.69
C ASN A 30 -9.78 0.39 21.04
N LYS A 31 -10.75 -0.54 21.11
CA LYS A 31 -11.11 -1.21 22.37
C LYS A 31 -9.99 -2.06 22.95
N TYR A 32 -9.20 -2.73 22.08
CA TYR A 32 -8.17 -3.68 22.50
C TYR A 32 -6.75 -3.17 22.24
N GLU A 33 -6.60 -1.88 21.95
CA GLU A 33 -5.29 -1.23 21.71
C GLU A 33 -4.47 -1.96 20.64
N ARG A 34 -5.10 -2.26 19.50
CA ARG A 34 -4.46 -2.91 18.36
C ARG A 34 -4.30 -1.93 17.21
N ALA A 35 -3.12 -1.94 16.60
CA ALA A 35 -2.84 -1.10 15.44
C ALA A 35 -3.63 -1.56 14.19
N ILE A 36 -4.15 -0.60 13.44
CA ILE A 36 -4.89 -0.83 12.21
C ILE A 36 -4.53 0.21 11.15
N CYS A 37 -4.46 -0.19 9.87
CA CYS A 37 -4.50 0.74 8.74
C CYS A 37 -5.28 0.14 7.57
N VAL A 38 -5.77 1.01 6.69
CA VAL A 38 -6.46 0.61 5.46
C VAL A 38 -5.45 0.21 4.40
N MET A 39 -5.72 -0.88 3.69
CA MET A 39 -4.96 -1.35 2.54
C MET A 39 -5.89 -1.52 1.34
N TYR A 40 -5.61 -0.81 0.26
CA TYR A 40 -6.28 -1.01 -1.02
C TYR A 40 -5.57 -2.04 -1.87
N ASP A 41 -6.30 -3.04 -2.31
CA ASP A 41 -5.85 -4.04 -3.28
C ASP A 41 -6.36 -3.64 -4.66
N LEU A 42 -5.43 -3.35 -5.56
CA LEU A 42 -5.75 -2.90 -6.92
C LEU A 42 -6.07 -4.04 -7.88
N SER A 43 -6.09 -5.30 -7.42
CA SER A 43 -6.42 -6.44 -8.28
C SER A 43 -7.77 -6.25 -8.96
N GLY A 44 -7.79 -6.35 -10.30
CA GLY A 44 -8.99 -6.17 -11.11
C GLY A 44 -9.44 -4.71 -11.33
N MET A 45 -8.65 -3.73 -10.89
CA MET A 45 -8.89 -2.32 -11.21
C MET A 45 -8.88 -2.08 -12.72
N GLN A 46 -9.74 -1.19 -13.19
CA GLN A 46 -9.75 -0.71 -14.57
C GLN A 46 -9.18 0.72 -14.63
N PRO A 47 -8.63 1.15 -15.77
CA PRO A 47 -8.26 2.55 -15.97
C PRO A 47 -9.44 3.48 -15.71
N GLY A 48 -9.20 4.57 -14.96
CA GLY A 48 -10.24 5.53 -14.56
C GLY A 48 -10.91 5.22 -13.22
N GLU A 49 -10.66 4.06 -12.60
CA GLU A 49 -11.24 3.70 -11.30
C GLU A 49 -10.43 4.21 -10.10
N GLU A 50 -9.26 4.80 -10.30
CA GLU A 50 -8.43 5.37 -9.24
C GLU A 50 -9.17 6.42 -8.40
N GLN A 51 -10.14 7.13 -9.01
CA GLN A 51 -10.97 8.09 -8.29
C GLN A 51 -11.91 7.45 -7.26
N LEU A 52 -12.32 6.19 -7.47
CA LEU A 52 -13.13 5.45 -6.51
C LEU A 52 -12.35 5.26 -5.20
N LEU A 53 -11.08 4.87 -5.30
CA LEU A 53 -10.19 4.72 -4.15
C LEU A 53 -9.98 6.05 -3.43
N LEU A 54 -9.65 7.10 -4.17
CA LEU A 54 -9.38 8.43 -3.59
C LEU A 54 -10.60 9.02 -2.88
N LYS A 55 -11.80 8.80 -3.41
CA LYS A 55 -13.06 9.17 -2.78
C LYS A 55 -13.34 8.34 -1.53
N ASP A 56 -13.19 7.02 -1.63
CA ASP A 56 -13.44 6.09 -0.51
C ASP A 56 -12.55 6.40 0.70
N ILE A 57 -11.25 6.63 0.49
CA ILE A 57 -10.35 6.98 1.60
C ILE A 57 -10.65 8.36 2.20
N ALA A 58 -11.08 9.32 1.40
CA ALA A 58 -11.50 10.62 1.91
C ALA A 58 -12.72 10.49 2.85
N GLU A 59 -13.73 9.71 2.44
CA GLU A 59 -14.91 9.42 3.26
C GLU A 59 -14.57 8.65 4.55
N ILE A 60 -13.66 7.66 4.46
CA ILE A 60 -13.16 6.91 5.62
C ILE A 60 -12.40 7.84 6.57
N ALA A 61 -11.55 8.70 6.04
CA ALA A 61 -10.75 9.65 6.84
C ALA A 61 -11.62 10.60 7.64
N GLU A 62 -12.70 11.10 7.05
CA GLU A 62 -13.67 11.94 7.75
C GLU A 62 -14.45 11.14 8.80
N ARG A 63 -15.04 10.01 8.40
CA ARG A 63 -15.88 9.16 9.25
C ARG A 63 -15.18 8.68 10.52
N TYR A 64 -13.91 8.32 10.44
CA TYR A 64 -13.12 7.78 11.55
C TYR A 64 -12.08 8.75 12.09
N SER A 65 -12.11 10.02 11.67
CA SER A 65 -11.16 11.04 12.11
C SER A 65 -9.70 10.60 11.94
N LEU A 66 -9.36 9.98 10.81
CA LEU A 66 -8.03 9.40 10.60
C LEU A 66 -6.88 10.42 10.69
N LYS A 67 -7.17 11.70 10.49
CA LYS A 67 -6.18 12.80 10.57
C LYS A 67 -6.04 13.40 11.97
N ASP A 68 -6.80 12.87 12.94
CA ASP A 68 -6.74 13.28 14.34
C ASP A 68 -6.40 12.06 15.20
N HIS A 69 -5.10 11.89 15.47
CA HIS A 69 -4.60 10.73 16.21
C HIS A 69 -5.21 10.61 17.62
N ALA A 70 -5.58 11.73 18.24
CA ALA A 70 -6.20 11.69 19.57
C ALA A 70 -7.59 11.06 19.55
N LYS A 71 -8.33 11.23 18.43
CA LYS A 71 -9.66 10.63 18.25
C LYS A 71 -9.62 9.17 17.79
N ASN A 72 -8.55 8.76 17.13
CA ASN A 72 -8.38 7.38 16.65
C ASN A 72 -6.95 6.88 16.87
N PRO A 73 -6.55 6.62 18.13
CA PRO A 73 -5.17 6.30 18.51
C PRO A 73 -4.69 4.95 17.97
N SER A 74 -5.60 4.05 17.59
CA SER A 74 -5.26 2.76 17.01
C SER A 74 -4.93 2.81 15.52
N TYR A 75 -5.26 3.92 14.84
CA TYR A 75 -4.90 4.05 13.44
C TYR A 75 -3.42 4.33 13.27
N LEU A 76 -2.76 3.57 12.38
CA LEU A 76 -1.32 3.70 12.16
C LEU A 76 -0.96 5.04 11.51
N TYR A 77 0.09 5.64 12.05
CA TYR A 77 0.72 6.85 11.54
C TYR A 77 2.16 6.59 11.15
N HIS A 78 2.61 7.31 10.15
CA HIS A 78 4.02 7.35 9.74
C HIS A 78 4.41 8.82 9.50
N ASN A 79 5.49 9.28 10.13
CA ASN A 79 5.97 10.66 10.05
C ASN A 79 4.87 11.70 10.27
N GLY A 80 4.04 11.50 11.31
CA GLY A 80 2.96 12.41 11.69
C GLY A 80 1.74 12.42 10.77
N LYS A 81 1.65 11.51 9.80
CA LYS A 81 0.53 11.38 8.86
C LYS A 81 -0.13 10.01 8.97
N PRO A 82 -1.46 9.91 8.81
CA PRO A 82 -2.15 8.62 8.77
C PRO A 82 -1.65 7.78 7.59
N LEU A 83 -1.45 6.48 7.84
CA LEU A 83 -0.88 5.55 6.86
C LEU A 83 -1.97 4.90 6.01
N VAL A 84 -1.77 4.86 4.70
CA VAL A 84 -2.57 4.07 3.76
C VAL A 84 -1.65 3.16 2.97
N THR A 85 -2.03 1.88 2.84
CA THR A 85 -1.30 0.93 2.01
C THR A 85 -1.99 0.75 0.67
N VAL A 86 -1.22 0.70 -0.40
CA VAL A 86 -1.67 0.39 -1.77
C VAL A 86 -0.89 -0.83 -2.24
N TRP A 87 -1.59 -1.95 -2.43
CA TRP A 87 -1.00 -3.19 -2.93
C TRP A 87 -1.34 -3.40 -4.40
N GLY A 88 -0.36 -3.91 -5.14
CA GLY A 88 -0.58 -4.34 -6.52
C GLY A 88 0.09 -3.47 -7.57
N VAL A 89 1.10 -2.68 -7.21
CA VAL A 89 1.81 -1.79 -8.13
C VAL A 89 3.06 -2.45 -8.70
N GLY A 90 3.19 -2.45 -10.02
CA GLY A 90 4.38 -2.92 -10.75
C GLY A 90 4.44 -4.44 -10.97
N PHE A 91 3.34 -5.18 -10.81
CA PHE A 91 3.29 -6.61 -11.09
C PHE A 91 3.17 -6.90 -12.59
N ASN A 92 3.99 -7.82 -13.10
CA ASN A 92 3.97 -8.33 -14.47
C ASN A 92 2.99 -9.51 -14.62
N ASP A 93 1.70 -9.25 -14.41
CA ASP A 93 0.64 -10.27 -14.41
C ASP A 93 -0.58 -9.86 -15.28
N ASN A 94 -0.33 -9.10 -16.35
CA ASN A 94 -1.34 -8.64 -17.32
C ASN A 94 -2.46 -7.79 -16.70
N ARG A 95 -2.16 -6.95 -15.73
CA ARG A 95 -3.11 -5.99 -15.15
C ARG A 95 -3.59 -5.02 -16.21
N ARG A 96 -4.84 -4.59 -16.11
CA ARG A 96 -5.42 -3.60 -17.03
C ARG A 96 -5.04 -2.16 -16.71
N TYR A 97 -4.53 -1.91 -15.51
CA TYR A 97 -3.94 -0.64 -15.08
C TYR A 97 -2.42 -0.76 -15.06
N GLY A 98 -1.75 0.36 -15.15
CA GLY A 98 -0.29 0.42 -15.13
C GLY A 98 0.26 1.46 -14.15
N LEU A 99 1.51 1.85 -14.36
CA LEU A 99 2.20 2.81 -13.49
C LEU A 99 1.59 4.21 -13.55
N LYS A 100 0.88 4.57 -14.62
CA LYS A 100 0.20 5.87 -14.74
C LYS A 100 -0.95 5.99 -13.74
N GLU A 101 -1.82 4.99 -13.67
CA GLU A 101 -2.94 4.92 -12.72
C GLU A 101 -2.42 4.83 -11.28
N ALA A 102 -1.37 4.03 -11.05
CA ALA A 102 -0.69 3.95 -9.76
C ALA A 102 -0.10 5.31 -9.32
N ALA A 103 0.51 6.05 -10.24
CA ALA A 103 1.01 7.40 -9.96
C ALA A 103 -0.11 8.35 -9.52
N HIS A 104 -1.26 8.31 -10.21
CA HIS A 104 -2.42 9.13 -9.86
C HIS A 104 -2.94 8.82 -8.45
N ILE A 105 -3.01 7.54 -8.08
CA ILE A 105 -3.40 7.12 -6.72
C ILE A 105 -2.40 7.65 -5.69
N ILE A 106 -1.11 7.44 -5.90
CA ILE A 106 -0.06 7.86 -4.95
C ILE A 106 -0.09 9.38 -4.76
N ASP A 107 -0.10 10.14 -5.86
CA ASP A 107 -0.13 11.61 -5.83
C ASP A 107 -1.43 12.12 -5.16
N GLY A 108 -2.57 11.49 -5.44
CA GLY A 108 -3.85 11.80 -4.81
C GLY A 108 -3.89 11.52 -3.30
N LEU A 109 -3.34 10.40 -2.85
CA LEU A 109 -3.22 10.07 -1.42
C LEU A 109 -2.30 11.06 -0.69
N LYS A 110 -1.15 11.38 -1.29
CA LYS A 110 -0.21 12.35 -0.71
C LYS A 110 -0.80 13.75 -0.64
N SER A 111 -1.53 14.19 -1.67
CA SER A 111 -2.23 15.48 -1.67
C SER A 111 -3.32 15.56 -0.60
N GLN A 112 -3.94 14.44 -0.28
CA GLN A 112 -4.90 14.34 0.83
C GLN A 112 -4.23 14.27 2.22
N GLY A 113 -2.89 14.26 2.30
CA GLY A 113 -2.14 14.29 3.56
C GLY A 113 -1.85 12.92 4.18
N PHE A 114 -1.90 11.84 3.41
CA PHE A 114 -1.52 10.51 3.87
C PHE A 114 -0.03 10.21 3.68
N SER A 115 0.52 9.37 4.56
CA SER A 115 1.69 8.56 4.25
C SER A 115 1.27 7.34 3.45
N VAL A 116 2.08 6.93 2.47
CA VAL A 116 1.76 5.83 1.56
C VAL A 116 2.77 4.70 1.72
N MET A 117 2.25 3.50 2.06
CA MET A 117 2.98 2.25 1.96
C MET A 117 2.64 1.58 0.64
N LEU A 118 3.65 1.21 -0.14
CA LEU A 118 3.45 0.63 -1.46
C LEU A 118 3.80 -0.86 -1.48
N GLY A 119 2.81 -1.71 -1.78
CA GLY A 119 3.00 -3.14 -2.00
C GLY A 119 3.44 -3.41 -3.45
N VAL A 120 4.67 -3.91 -3.61
CA VAL A 120 5.34 -4.12 -4.89
C VAL A 120 5.74 -5.59 -5.07
N PRO A 121 6.04 -6.05 -6.30
CA PRO A 121 6.53 -7.41 -6.55
C PRO A 121 7.84 -7.71 -5.83
N THR A 122 8.17 -9.00 -5.72
CA THR A 122 9.41 -9.47 -5.08
C THR A 122 10.68 -8.91 -5.74
N GLN A 123 10.67 -8.79 -7.07
CA GLN A 123 11.85 -8.39 -7.84
C GLN A 123 11.79 -6.93 -8.34
N TRP A 124 11.08 -6.08 -7.60
CA TRP A 124 10.89 -4.65 -7.91
C TRP A 124 12.20 -3.91 -8.18
N ARG A 125 13.29 -4.27 -7.50
CA ARG A 125 14.61 -3.62 -7.61
C ARG A 125 15.30 -3.90 -8.93
N THR A 126 15.17 -5.11 -9.44
CA THR A 126 15.81 -5.59 -10.67
C THR A 126 14.92 -5.50 -11.91
N LEU A 127 13.64 -5.14 -11.74
CA LEU A 127 12.65 -4.97 -12.80
C LEU A 127 12.54 -6.20 -13.71
N ASN A 128 12.52 -7.39 -13.12
CA ASN A 128 12.39 -8.66 -13.84
C ASN A 128 11.46 -9.62 -13.10
N GLY A 129 11.32 -10.84 -13.62
CA GLY A 129 10.51 -11.90 -13.00
C GLY A 129 9.05 -11.53 -12.84
N ASP A 130 8.59 -11.33 -11.60
CA ASP A 130 7.22 -10.94 -11.28
C ASP A 130 6.96 -9.43 -11.40
N THR A 131 7.96 -8.66 -11.84
CA THR A 131 7.93 -7.19 -11.91
C THR A 131 7.93 -6.69 -13.36
N GLU A 132 7.18 -5.63 -13.61
CA GLU A 132 7.28 -4.87 -14.86
C GLU A 132 8.71 -4.38 -15.12
N SER A 133 9.16 -4.41 -16.38
CA SER A 133 10.49 -3.93 -16.78
C SER A 133 10.60 -2.40 -16.89
N ASP A 134 9.56 -1.67 -16.54
CA ASP A 134 9.51 -0.21 -16.67
C ASP A 134 10.20 0.50 -15.51
N PRO A 135 11.27 1.29 -15.76
CA PRO A 135 12.03 1.98 -14.72
C PRO A 135 11.23 3.07 -13.98
N ARG A 136 10.08 3.51 -14.51
CA ARG A 136 9.17 4.44 -13.82
C ARG A 136 8.64 3.87 -12.52
N LEU A 137 8.65 2.54 -12.33
CA LEU A 137 8.33 1.92 -11.05
C LEU A 137 9.24 2.45 -9.93
N HIS A 138 10.53 2.60 -10.16
CA HIS A 138 11.45 3.16 -9.18
C HIS A 138 11.15 4.64 -8.84
N GLU A 139 10.61 5.40 -9.79
CA GLU A 139 10.17 6.78 -9.53
C GLU A 139 8.96 6.80 -8.60
N LEU A 140 8.00 5.90 -8.81
CA LEU A 140 6.84 5.75 -7.93
C LEU A 140 7.24 5.31 -6.53
N ILE A 141 8.14 4.33 -6.41
CA ILE A 141 8.67 3.87 -5.13
C ILE A 141 9.31 5.03 -4.36
N ARG A 142 10.08 5.90 -5.02
CA ARG A 142 10.69 7.07 -4.38
C ARG A 142 9.69 8.12 -3.89
N LYS A 143 8.48 8.17 -4.45
CA LYS A 143 7.40 9.04 -3.97
C LYS A 143 6.72 8.51 -2.69
N CYS A 144 6.81 7.22 -2.43
CA CYS A 144 6.18 6.58 -1.29
C CYS A 144 7.01 6.73 -0.01
N ASP A 145 6.38 6.51 1.12
CA ASP A 145 7.01 6.68 2.44
C ASP A 145 7.52 5.33 2.98
N ILE A 146 6.84 4.22 2.62
CA ILE A 146 7.22 2.87 2.99
C ILE A 146 7.07 1.96 1.77
N MET A 147 8.00 1.03 1.60
CA MET A 147 7.93 -0.01 0.58
C MET A 147 7.75 -1.38 1.23
N MET A 148 6.83 -2.17 0.68
CA MET A 148 6.50 -3.51 1.14
C MET A 148 6.62 -4.49 -0.03
N PRO A 149 7.79 -5.12 -0.24
CA PRO A 149 7.95 -6.19 -1.22
C PRO A 149 7.10 -7.40 -0.82
N TRP A 150 6.42 -8.00 -1.79
CA TRP A 150 5.48 -9.08 -1.52
C TRP A 150 6.16 -10.45 -1.52
N PHE A 151 6.51 -10.94 -0.34
CA PHE A 151 7.15 -12.26 -0.17
C PHE A 151 6.19 -13.37 0.24
N VAL A 152 4.94 -13.06 0.57
CA VAL A 152 3.95 -14.05 1.03
C VAL A 152 3.75 -15.16 0.00
N GLY A 153 3.95 -16.41 0.44
CA GLY A 153 3.84 -17.59 -0.44
C GLY A 153 4.97 -17.76 -1.45
N ARG A 154 6.03 -16.95 -1.39
CA ARG A 154 7.13 -16.98 -2.35
C ARG A 154 8.30 -17.87 -1.95
N TYR A 155 8.41 -18.27 -0.68
CA TYR A 155 9.52 -19.07 -0.19
C TYR A 155 9.06 -20.21 0.74
N ASN A 156 9.92 -21.18 0.89
CA ASN A 156 9.86 -22.27 1.86
C ASN A 156 11.22 -22.40 2.56
N GLU A 157 11.39 -23.39 3.42
CA GLU A 157 12.64 -23.62 4.16
C GLU A 157 13.87 -23.70 3.24
N THR A 158 13.75 -24.38 2.10
CA THR A 158 14.87 -24.57 1.14
C THR A 158 15.22 -23.27 0.41
N THR A 159 14.23 -22.45 0.08
CA THR A 159 14.42 -21.23 -0.72
C THR A 159 14.60 -19.96 0.14
N TYR A 160 14.33 -20.04 1.45
CA TYR A 160 14.45 -18.92 2.38
C TYR A 160 15.78 -18.16 2.31
N PRO A 161 16.97 -18.82 2.26
CA PRO A 161 18.25 -18.10 2.18
C PRO A 161 18.37 -17.19 0.96
N LYS A 162 17.77 -17.59 -0.17
CA LYS A 162 17.72 -16.76 -1.38
C LYS A 162 16.88 -15.49 -1.15
N TYR A 163 15.74 -15.63 -0.50
CA TYR A 163 14.86 -14.47 -0.22
C TYR A 163 15.42 -13.56 0.86
N GLN A 164 16.11 -14.12 1.86
CA GLN A 164 16.86 -13.32 2.84
C GLN A 164 17.91 -12.43 2.17
N LYS A 165 18.65 -12.98 1.21
CA LYS A 165 19.60 -12.19 0.42
C LYS A 165 18.94 -11.07 -0.38
N LEU A 166 17.78 -11.33 -0.99
CA LEU A 166 17.01 -10.28 -1.68
C LEU A 166 16.63 -9.13 -0.74
N VAL A 167 16.16 -9.46 0.48
CA VAL A 167 15.83 -8.45 1.51
C VAL A 167 17.05 -7.63 1.89
N GLU A 168 18.20 -8.26 2.10
CA GLU A 168 19.46 -7.55 2.41
C GLU A 168 19.86 -6.58 1.27
N GLU A 169 19.76 -7.03 0.03
CA GLU A 169 20.04 -6.21 -1.15
C GLU A 169 19.03 -5.05 -1.31
N ASP A 170 17.76 -5.27 -1.00
CA ASP A 170 16.72 -4.25 -1.01
C ASP A 170 16.99 -3.16 0.05
N ILE A 171 17.39 -3.56 1.25
CA ILE A 171 17.81 -2.64 2.33
C ILE A 171 19.03 -1.81 1.90
N GLN A 172 20.02 -2.45 1.26
CA GLN A 172 21.20 -1.74 0.76
C GLN A 172 20.83 -0.73 -0.34
N TRP A 173 19.93 -1.13 -1.25
CA TRP A 173 19.43 -0.22 -2.29
C TRP A 173 18.71 0.99 -1.67
N ALA A 174 17.83 0.77 -0.68
CA ALA A 174 17.14 1.83 0.04
C ALA A 174 18.14 2.80 0.69
N LYS A 175 19.14 2.28 1.41
CA LYS A 175 20.21 3.08 2.03
C LYS A 175 20.99 3.90 1.01
N LYS A 176 21.37 3.31 -0.14
CA LYS A 176 22.12 4.00 -1.20
C LYS A 176 21.33 5.12 -1.87
N ASN A 177 20.00 5.02 -1.85
CA ASN A 177 19.10 5.99 -2.47
C ASN A 177 18.44 6.93 -1.45
N GLN A 178 18.88 6.94 -0.20
CA GLN A 178 18.28 7.75 0.89
C GLN A 178 18.13 9.23 0.53
N ASP A 179 19.12 9.84 -0.12
CA ASP A 179 19.07 11.26 -0.53
C ASP A 179 18.00 11.54 -1.60
N LYS A 180 17.54 10.50 -2.31
CA LYS A 180 16.49 10.55 -3.33
C LYS A 180 15.15 10.04 -2.83
N LEU A 181 15.14 9.43 -1.65
CA LEU A 181 13.97 8.89 -1.01
C LEU A 181 13.45 9.92 -0.02
N GLN A 182 12.24 10.36 -0.18
CA GLN A 182 11.54 11.13 0.83
C GLN A 182 11.19 10.17 2.00
N GLN A 183 12.23 9.73 2.74
CA GLN A 183 12.08 8.87 3.93
C GLN A 183 11.34 7.53 3.66
N THR A 184 11.81 6.76 2.69
CA THR A 184 11.26 5.42 2.42
C THR A 184 11.89 4.41 3.38
N PHE A 185 11.08 3.75 4.18
CA PHE A 185 11.48 2.60 5.00
C PHE A 185 11.10 1.31 4.27
N LEU A 186 12.02 0.34 4.30
CA LEU A 186 11.74 -1.01 3.83
C LEU A 186 11.03 -1.78 4.94
N CYS A 187 9.79 -2.16 4.70
CA CYS A 187 9.05 -3.07 5.56
C CYS A 187 9.11 -4.47 4.95
N THR A 188 9.69 -5.43 5.67
CA THR A 188 9.63 -6.85 5.31
C THR A 188 8.49 -7.50 6.07
N PRO A 189 7.70 -8.36 5.43
CA PRO A 189 6.64 -9.12 6.09
C PRO A 189 7.19 -10.12 7.12
#